data_410aa3a1e3f46ee0f6b1ccc5f5aff47b
#
_entry.id   410aa3a1e3f46ee0f6b1ccc5f5aff47b
#
_cell.length_a   1.000
_cell.length_b   1.000
_cell.length_c   1.000
_cell.angle_alpha   90.00
_cell.angle_beta   90.00
_cell.angle_gamma   90.00
#
_symmetry.space_group_name_H-M   'P 1'
#
loop_
_entity.id
_entity.type
_entity.pdbx_description
1 polymer ?
#
loop_
_entity_poly.entity_id
_entity_poly.type
_entity_poly.pdbx_seq_one_letter_code
_entity_poly.pdbx_strand_id
1 'polypeptide(L)'
;MADLELETIGRVRLARLNRPDKKNAQSEEMLDLLSAALREADEDPAVGCFVITGAGDAFCSGGDLGRRSKEQEARDPTPLERKERLAKVSQRVARAVELFEKPLIAAVNGAAVGAGMDMALMCDFRVAGASARFSEGYIRVGLLPGNGGCYFLPRIVGMPKALELLWTGDFVDADEALRLGMVNHVYPDAELMTRTLALAQRIADGPPVQLRDIKKLTYQAQHTDLRTSLESVSAHMAVVQSTEDYKEAIKAFKEKRKPVFKGR
;
A
#
# COMPACT_ATOMS: atom_id res chain seq x y z
N MET A 1 15.61 2.50 18.63
CA MET A 1 15.51 1.85 17.29
C MET A 1 14.67 2.76 16.42
N ALA A 2 14.92 2.84 15.12
CA ALA A 2 14.08 3.64 14.22
C ALA A 2 12.66 3.05 14.14
N ASP A 3 11.67 3.90 13.98
CA ASP A 3 10.25 3.51 13.90
C ASP A 3 9.89 2.77 12.59
N LEU A 4 10.83 2.71 11.63
CA LEU A 4 10.75 1.96 10.38
C LEU A 4 12.07 1.25 10.12
N GLU A 5 12.01 -0.02 9.73
CA GLU A 5 13.14 -0.78 9.21
C GLU A 5 12.99 -0.97 7.70
N LEU A 6 14.11 -0.81 6.98
CA LEU A 6 14.16 -0.99 5.53
C LEU A 6 15.15 -2.09 5.18
N GLU A 7 14.73 -3.00 4.31
CA GLU A 7 15.56 -4.08 3.79
C GLU A 7 15.35 -4.19 2.27
N THR A 8 16.38 -4.60 1.54
CA THR A 8 16.26 -4.92 0.12
C THR A 8 16.57 -6.40 -0.10
N ILE A 9 15.60 -7.14 -0.61
CA ILE A 9 15.68 -8.59 -0.86
C ILE A 9 15.51 -8.79 -2.38
N GLY A 10 16.60 -9.09 -3.06
CA GLY A 10 16.59 -9.10 -4.52
C GLY A 10 16.17 -7.75 -5.10
N ARG A 11 15.04 -7.70 -5.82
CA ARG A 11 14.47 -6.46 -6.35
C ARG A 11 13.26 -5.95 -5.54
N VAL A 12 13.07 -6.46 -4.34
CA VAL A 12 11.97 -6.06 -3.45
C VAL A 12 12.51 -5.17 -2.34
N ARG A 13 11.95 -3.96 -2.19
CA ARG A 13 12.15 -3.11 -1.02
C ARG A 13 11.08 -3.48 0.01
N LEU A 14 11.50 -3.94 1.17
CA LEU A 14 10.66 -4.26 2.32
C LEU A 14 10.76 -3.14 3.35
N ALA A 15 9.62 -2.57 3.72
CA ALA A 15 9.46 -1.65 4.83
C ALA A 15 8.69 -2.33 5.96
N ARG A 16 9.30 -2.39 7.13
CA ARG A 16 8.71 -2.95 8.35
C ARG A 16 8.43 -1.83 9.34
N LEU A 17 7.15 -1.61 9.65
CA LEU A 17 6.72 -0.69 10.70
C LEU A 17 7.24 -1.24 12.04
N ASN A 18 8.07 -0.49 12.76
CA ASN A 18 8.87 -1.04 13.86
C ASN A 18 8.62 -0.33 15.19
N ARG A 19 7.39 -0.43 15.67
CA ARG A 19 6.98 -0.04 17.04
C ARG A 19 6.11 -1.15 17.65
N PRO A 20 6.63 -2.39 17.77
CA PRO A 20 5.83 -3.55 18.21
C PRO A 20 5.17 -3.36 19.59
N ASP A 21 5.85 -2.69 20.51
CA ASP A 21 5.32 -2.37 21.86
C ASP A 21 4.06 -1.50 21.82
N LYS A 22 3.83 -0.78 20.71
CA LYS A 22 2.66 0.05 20.44
C LYS A 22 1.80 -0.46 19.29
N LYS A 23 1.94 -1.76 18.99
CA LYS A 23 1.23 -2.38 17.85
C LYS A 23 1.41 -1.58 16.55
N ASN A 24 2.61 -1.05 16.34
CA ASN A 24 3.00 -0.25 15.19
C ASN A 24 2.11 0.99 14.96
N ALA A 25 1.62 1.62 16.05
CA ALA A 25 0.91 2.90 15.94
C ALA A 25 1.78 3.94 15.23
N GLN A 26 1.17 4.68 14.31
CA GLN A 26 1.85 5.65 13.44
C GLN A 26 2.41 6.82 14.26
N SER A 27 3.73 7.01 14.20
CA SER A 27 4.41 8.22 14.66
C SER A 27 4.72 9.13 13.46
N GLU A 28 5.01 10.41 13.73
CA GLU A 28 5.45 11.33 12.67
C GLU A 28 6.75 10.85 12.02
N GLU A 29 7.69 10.33 12.82
CA GLU A 29 8.94 9.72 12.34
C GLU A 29 8.68 8.55 11.39
N MET A 30 7.80 7.60 11.75
CA MET A 30 7.43 6.48 10.89
C MET A 30 6.85 6.96 9.55
N LEU A 31 5.96 7.95 9.58
CA LEU A 31 5.33 8.48 8.38
C LEU A 31 6.34 9.23 7.49
N ASP A 32 7.31 9.96 8.08
CA ASP A 32 8.39 10.62 7.36
C ASP A 32 9.29 9.60 6.66
N LEU A 33 9.77 8.62 7.42
CA LEU A 33 10.66 7.57 6.91
C LEU A 33 9.99 6.75 5.80
N LEU A 34 8.72 6.35 5.98
CA LEU A 34 8.00 5.58 4.97
C LEU A 34 7.77 6.39 3.70
N SER A 35 7.42 7.68 3.84
CA SER A 35 7.23 8.56 2.67
C SER A 35 8.54 8.81 1.91
N ALA A 36 9.67 8.92 2.62
CA ALA A 36 10.99 9.03 2.02
C ALA A 36 11.36 7.73 1.31
N ALA A 37 11.18 6.58 1.97
CA ALA A 37 11.49 5.27 1.40
C ALA A 37 10.69 4.95 0.14
N LEU A 38 9.42 5.38 0.05
CA LEU A 38 8.63 5.25 -1.17
C LEU A 38 9.22 6.08 -2.32
N ARG A 39 9.58 7.35 -2.08
CA ARG A 39 10.20 8.19 -3.12
C ARG A 39 11.54 7.62 -3.59
N GLU A 40 12.41 7.24 -2.66
CA GLU A 40 13.71 6.64 -2.98
C GLU A 40 13.55 5.34 -3.78
N ALA A 41 12.61 4.48 -3.38
CA ALA A 41 12.33 3.23 -4.09
C ALA A 41 11.76 3.46 -5.49
N ASP A 42 10.98 4.52 -5.70
CA ASP A 42 10.44 4.83 -7.02
C ASP A 42 11.52 5.27 -8.00
N GLU A 43 12.52 6.00 -7.52
CA GLU A 43 13.66 6.46 -8.30
C GLU A 43 14.73 5.38 -8.50
N ASP A 44 14.86 4.41 -7.60
CA ASP A 44 15.90 3.36 -7.65
C ASP A 44 15.57 2.28 -8.69
N PRO A 45 16.31 2.18 -9.82
CA PRO A 45 16.06 1.18 -10.86
C PRO A 45 16.26 -0.27 -10.38
N ALA A 46 16.99 -0.49 -9.28
CA ALA A 46 17.18 -1.82 -8.71
C ALA A 46 15.91 -2.34 -8.00
N VAL A 47 15.03 -1.44 -7.56
CA VAL A 47 13.77 -1.80 -6.90
C VAL A 47 12.69 -2.01 -7.95
N GLY A 48 12.05 -3.17 -7.96
CA GLY A 48 10.94 -3.53 -8.84
C GLY A 48 9.58 -3.65 -8.14
N CYS A 49 9.57 -3.81 -6.81
CA CYS A 49 8.36 -3.91 -6.00
C CYS A 49 8.63 -3.40 -4.58
N PHE A 50 7.61 -2.82 -3.94
CA PHE A 50 7.68 -2.37 -2.55
C PHE A 50 6.68 -3.16 -1.71
N VAL A 51 7.09 -3.60 -0.51
CA VAL A 51 6.27 -4.35 0.44
C VAL A 51 6.25 -3.61 1.77
N ILE A 52 5.06 -3.44 2.37
CA ILE A 52 4.89 -2.89 3.72
C ILE A 52 4.36 -4.02 4.62
N THR A 53 4.95 -4.17 5.81
CA THR A 53 4.49 -5.09 6.86
C THR A 53 4.72 -4.50 8.25
N GLY A 54 4.21 -5.11 9.30
CA GLY A 54 4.44 -4.72 10.69
C GLY A 54 5.45 -5.63 11.40
N ALA A 55 6.20 -5.09 12.36
CA ALA A 55 6.96 -5.87 13.30
C ALA A 55 6.04 -6.48 14.38
N GLY A 56 6.40 -7.65 14.89
CA GLY A 56 5.61 -8.35 15.92
C GLY A 56 4.29 -8.91 15.39
N ASP A 57 3.22 -8.80 16.17
CA ASP A 57 1.94 -9.44 15.99
C ASP A 57 0.84 -8.50 15.45
N ALA A 58 1.18 -7.30 15.00
CA ALA A 58 0.26 -6.34 14.40
C ALA A 58 0.84 -5.74 13.12
N PHE A 59 -0.02 -5.44 12.17
CA PHE A 59 0.36 -4.61 11.03
C PHE A 59 0.50 -3.15 11.49
N CYS A 60 -0.60 -2.52 11.89
CA CYS A 60 -0.61 -1.15 12.40
C CYS A 60 -1.93 -0.86 13.13
N SER A 61 -1.87 -0.41 14.38
CA SER A 61 -3.05 -0.07 15.19
C SER A 61 -3.65 1.32 14.92
N GLY A 62 -3.13 2.04 13.93
CA GLY A 62 -3.62 3.37 13.56
C GLY A 62 -2.77 4.51 14.10
N GLY A 63 -3.38 5.69 14.28
CA GLY A 63 -2.69 6.87 14.80
C GLY A 63 -2.27 6.70 16.28
N ASP A 64 -1.12 7.21 16.67
CA ASP A 64 -0.69 7.25 18.08
C ASP A 64 -1.50 8.30 18.85
N LEU A 65 -2.63 7.89 19.43
CA LEU A 65 -3.54 8.74 20.20
C LEU A 65 -2.94 9.21 21.55
N GLY A 66 -1.87 8.56 22.03
CA GLY A 66 -1.23 8.86 23.30
C GLY A 66 -0.18 9.97 23.25
N ARG A 67 0.16 10.48 22.06
CA ARG A 67 1.26 11.43 21.87
C ARG A 67 0.76 12.83 21.57
N ARG A 68 0.15 13.50 22.59
CA ARG A 68 0.12 14.96 22.59
C ARG A 68 1.42 15.46 23.25
N SER A 69 2.13 16.39 22.60
CA SER A 69 3.21 17.11 23.29
C SER A 69 2.62 17.96 24.41
N LYS A 70 3.42 18.24 25.46
CA LYS A 70 2.97 19.15 26.55
C LYS A 70 2.49 20.52 26.02
N GLU A 71 3.04 20.97 24.89
CA GLU A 71 2.62 22.21 24.22
C GLU A 71 1.26 22.03 23.49
N GLN A 72 0.97 20.83 22.98
CA GLN A 72 -0.33 20.49 22.37
C GLN A 72 -1.42 20.22 23.42
N GLU A 73 -1.06 19.93 24.66
CA GLU A 73 -1.97 19.84 25.81
C GLU A 73 -2.33 21.23 26.37
N ALA A 74 -1.43 22.21 26.21
CA ALA A 74 -1.61 23.57 26.74
C ALA A 74 -2.59 24.43 25.95
N ARG A 75 -2.90 24.08 24.70
CA ARG A 75 -3.81 24.84 23.82
C ARG A 75 -4.56 23.91 22.87
N ASP A 76 -5.85 24.08 22.76
CA ASP A 76 -6.64 23.36 21.76
C ASP A 76 -6.38 23.95 20.35
N PRO A 77 -5.94 23.16 19.35
CA PRO A 77 -5.63 23.65 18.02
C PRO A 77 -6.88 24.18 17.32
N THR A 78 -6.74 25.23 16.55
CA THR A 78 -7.83 25.75 15.70
C THR A 78 -8.24 24.73 14.63
N PRO A 79 -9.44 24.84 14.04
CA PRO A 79 -9.84 23.99 12.92
C PRO A 79 -8.87 24.01 11.74
N LEU A 80 -8.26 25.18 11.45
CA LEU A 80 -7.27 25.31 10.38
C LEU A 80 -5.98 24.52 10.69
N GLU A 81 -5.46 24.65 11.91
CA GLU A 81 -4.27 23.91 12.34
C GLU A 81 -4.50 22.39 12.32
N ARG A 82 -5.71 21.93 12.73
CA ARG A 82 -6.09 20.51 12.63
C ARG A 82 -6.12 20.03 11.18
N LYS A 83 -6.72 20.82 10.28
CA LYS A 83 -6.77 20.54 8.83
C LYS A 83 -5.36 20.47 8.24
N GLU A 84 -4.50 21.45 8.53
CA GLU A 84 -3.13 21.49 8.02
C GLU A 84 -2.29 20.34 8.54
N ARG A 85 -2.39 19.99 9.82
CA ARG A 85 -1.70 18.87 10.41
C ARG A 85 -2.13 17.55 9.76
N LEU A 86 -3.43 17.33 9.57
CA LEU A 86 -3.92 16.13 8.87
C LEU A 86 -3.32 16.07 7.46
N ALA A 87 -3.40 17.16 6.70
CA ALA A 87 -2.92 17.21 5.32
C ALA A 87 -1.39 17.05 5.20
N LYS A 88 -0.62 17.69 6.08
CA LYS A 88 0.86 17.74 5.98
C LYS A 88 1.55 16.57 6.70
N VAL A 89 0.93 16.03 7.76
CA VAL A 89 1.54 14.97 8.57
C VAL A 89 0.89 13.61 8.30
N SER A 90 -0.39 13.46 8.62
CA SER A 90 -1.04 12.15 8.56
C SER A 90 -1.21 11.64 7.12
N GLN A 91 -1.55 12.53 6.18
CA GLN A 91 -1.79 12.16 4.78
C GLN A 91 -0.54 12.09 3.91
N ARG A 92 0.66 12.31 4.46
CA ARG A 92 1.90 12.32 3.65
C ARG A 92 2.20 10.97 3.00
N VAL A 93 1.92 9.86 3.67
CA VAL A 93 2.08 8.52 3.09
C VAL A 93 1.09 8.30 1.96
N ALA A 94 -0.19 8.65 2.16
CA ALA A 94 -1.21 8.53 1.10
C ALA A 94 -0.82 9.33 -0.16
N ARG A 95 -0.27 10.55 0.02
CA ARG A 95 0.24 11.37 -1.09
C ARG A 95 1.48 10.77 -1.75
N ALA A 96 2.37 10.15 -0.97
CA ALA A 96 3.53 9.46 -1.53
C ALA A 96 3.11 8.22 -2.33
N VAL A 97 2.11 7.48 -1.85
CA VAL A 97 1.55 6.31 -2.56
C VAL A 97 0.82 6.72 -3.85
N GLU A 98 0.11 7.84 -3.86
CA GLU A 98 -0.54 8.38 -5.07
C GLU A 98 0.47 8.61 -6.21
N LEU A 99 1.69 9.03 -5.87
CA LEU A 99 2.76 9.31 -6.83
C LEU A 99 3.64 8.08 -7.12
N PHE A 100 3.52 7.01 -6.35
CA PHE A 100 4.36 5.83 -6.44
C PHE A 100 3.96 4.94 -7.62
N GLU A 101 4.80 4.86 -8.63
CA GLU A 101 4.48 4.17 -9.89
C GLU A 101 4.75 2.65 -9.87
N LYS A 102 5.62 2.17 -8.96
CA LYS A 102 5.95 0.74 -8.89
C LYS A 102 4.88 -0.07 -8.13
N PRO A 103 4.83 -1.41 -8.32
CA PRO A 103 3.97 -2.28 -7.52
C PRO A 103 4.20 -2.13 -6.02
N LEU A 104 3.10 -1.97 -5.26
CA LEU A 104 3.07 -1.77 -3.82
C LEU A 104 2.14 -2.79 -3.16
N ILE A 105 2.67 -3.58 -2.23
CA ILE A 105 1.96 -4.68 -1.58
C ILE A 105 1.91 -4.44 -0.07
N ALA A 106 0.75 -4.63 0.56
CA ALA A 106 0.66 -4.75 2.01
C ALA A 106 0.66 -6.23 2.41
N ALA A 107 1.60 -6.62 3.27
CA ALA A 107 1.63 -7.91 3.95
C ALA A 107 1.10 -7.73 5.37
N VAL A 108 -0.19 -8.01 5.56
CA VAL A 108 -0.90 -7.73 6.81
C VAL A 108 -0.72 -8.91 7.77
N ASN A 109 0.21 -8.76 8.71
CA ASN A 109 0.64 -9.80 9.65
C ASN A 109 -0.15 -9.83 10.97
N GLY A 110 -1.23 -9.08 11.08
CA GLY A 110 -2.04 -9.00 12.28
C GLY A 110 -3.07 -7.87 12.19
N ALA A 111 -3.34 -7.18 13.29
CA ALA A 111 -4.33 -6.12 13.32
C ALA A 111 -3.92 -4.92 12.45
N ALA A 112 -4.83 -4.48 11.57
CA ALA A 112 -4.77 -3.25 10.78
C ALA A 112 -6.00 -2.40 11.11
N VAL A 113 -5.84 -1.31 11.88
CA VAL A 113 -6.96 -0.56 12.47
C VAL A 113 -6.87 0.92 12.11
N GLY A 114 -7.99 1.53 11.73
CA GLY A 114 -8.08 2.95 11.39
C GLY A 114 -7.02 3.37 10.37
N ALA A 115 -6.12 4.30 10.72
CA ALA A 115 -5.03 4.72 9.82
C ALA A 115 -4.09 3.57 9.39
N GLY A 116 -4.04 2.47 10.15
CA GLY A 116 -3.34 1.26 9.76
C GLY A 116 -4.10 0.47 8.69
N MET A 117 -5.43 0.41 8.79
CA MET A 117 -6.26 -0.15 7.72
C MET A 117 -6.18 0.72 6.47
N ASP A 118 -6.31 2.05 6.60
CA ASP A 118 -6.10 2.98 5.48
C ASP A 118 -4.77 2.71 4.76
N MET A 119 -3.67 2.52 5.52
CA MET A 119 -2.35 2.23 4.97
C MET A 119 -2.32 0.89 4.18
N ALA A 120 -3.02 -0.12 4.64
CA ALA A 120 -3.16 -1.37 3.89
C ALA A 120 -4.01 -1.17 2.62
N LEU A 121 -5.14 -0.45 2.72
CA LEU A 121 -6.07 -0.25 1.60
C LEU A 121 -5.49 0.59 0.46
N MET A 122 -4.57 1.53 0.76
CA MET A 122 -3.93 2.35 -0.29
C MET A 122 -2.88 1.60 -1.11
N CYS A 123 -2.42 0.43 -0.67
CA CYS A 123 -1.54 -0.43 -1.47
C CYS A 123 -2.29 -1.03 -2.66
N ASP A 124 -1.58 -1.39 -3.73
CA ASP A 124 -2.19 -1.94 -4.94
C ASP A 124 -2.98 -3.22 -4.65
N PHE A 125 -2.42 -4.09 -3.83
CA PHE A 125 -3.14 -5.23 -3.26
C PHE A 125 -2.57 -5.65 -1.90
N ARG A 126 -3.28 -6.52 -1.23
CA ARG A 126 -3.00 -6.99 0.14
C ARG A 126 -2.93 -8.49 0.16
N VAL A 127 -1.97 -8.99 0.94
CA VAL A 127 -1.94 -10.39 1.39
C VAL A 127 -2.03 -10.39 2.92
N ALA A 128 -2.65 -11.38 3.51
CA ALA A 128 -2.89 -11.43 4.94
C ALA A 128 -2.38 -12.72 5.56
N GLY A 129 -1.92 -12.64 6.80
CA GLY A 129 -1.80 -13.80 7.68
C GLY A 129 -3.19 -14.25 8.16
N ALA A 130 -3.32 -15.52 8.54
CA ALA A 130 -4.58 -16.07 9.03
C ALA A 130 -5.09 -15.36 10.30
N SER A 131 -4.20 -14.77 11.10
CA SER A 131 -4.54 -13.98 12.29
C SER A 131 -4.88 -12.52 11.99
N ALA A 132 -4.79 -12.07 10.73
CA ALA A 132 -5.03 -10.68 10.38
C ALA A 132 -6.48 -10.25 10.64
N ARG A 133 -6.64 -9.01 11.10
CA ARG A 133 -7.94 -8.41 11.39
C ARG A 133 -7.94 -6.95 10.94
N PHE A 134 -9.04 -6.53 10.33
CA PHE A 134 -9.20 -5.21 9.71
C PHE A 134 -10.35 -4.46 10.38
N SER A 135 -10.18 -3.17 10.67
CA SER A 135 -11.27 -2.32 11.18
C SER A 135 -11.02 -0.86 10.83
N GLU A 136 -12.04 -0.19 10.28
CA GLU A 136 -12.09 1.27 10.16
C GLU A 136 -12.50 1.92 11.49
N GLY A 137 -11.81 1.57 12.56
CA GLY A 137 -12.18 1.88 13.94
C GLY A 137 -12.27 3.38 14.31
N TYR A 138 -12.15 4.31 13.37
CA TYR A 138 -12.23 5.75 13.60
C TYR A 138 -13.54 6.18 14.27
N ILE A 139 -14.67 5.59 13.88
CA ILE A 139 -15.99 5.92 14.44
C ILE A 139 -16.05 5.67 15.95
N ARG A 140 -15.32 4.67 16.46
CA ARG A 140 -15.27 4.32 17.88
C ARG A 140 -14.64 5.40 18.77
N VAL A 141 -13.88 6.30 18.15
CA VAL A 141 -13.25 7.44 18.82
C VAL A 141 -13.78 8.79 18.31
N GLY A 142 -14.95 8.78 17.64
CA GLY A 142 -15.62 9.98 17.14
C GLY A 142 -14.90 10.67 15.99
N LEU A 143 -14.10 9.94 15.22
CA LEU A 143 -13.39 10.43 14.04
C LEU A 143 -13.96 9.82 12.76
N LEU A 144 -13.57 10.38 11.63
CA LEU A 144 -13.80 9.83 10.30
C LEU A 144 -12.47 9.38 9.67
N PRO A 145 -12.47 8.47 8.68
CA PRO A 145 -11.26 7.99 8.02
C PRO A 145 -10.45 9.14 7.41
N GLY A 146 -9.24 9.36 7.98
CA GLY A 146 -8.43 10.53 7.67
C GLY A 146 -7.46 10.33 6.52
N ASN A 147 -7.12 9.09 6.17
CA ASN A 147 -6.05 8.76 5.22
C ASN A 147 -6.55 8.02 3.98
N GLY A 148 -7.85 8.06 3.71
CA GLY A 148 -8.41 7.55 2.46
C GLY A 148 -9.38 6.37 2.59
N GLY A 149 -9.77 5.91 3.80
CA GLY A 149 -10.72 4.81 3.96
C GLY A 149 -12.04 5.04 3.24
N CYS A 150 -12.59 6.25 3.31
CA CYS A 150 -13.79 6.62 2.53
C CYS A 150 -13.59 6.60 1.01
N TYR A 151 -12.35 6.63 0.53
CA TYR A 151 -12.02 6.55 -0.90
C TYR A 151 -11.74 5.11 -1.34
N PHE A 152 -10.87 4.40 -0.61
CA PHE A 152 -10.40 3.08 -1.02
C PHE A 152 -11.41 1.98 -0.71
N LEU A 153 -11.97 1.95 0.52
CA LEU A 153 -12.81 0.83 0.95
C LEU A 153 -14.03 0.59 0.04
N PRO A 154 -14.83 1.61 -0.35
CA PRO A 154 -15.99 1.38 -1.23
C PRO A 154 -15.60 0.92 -2.65
N ARG A 155 -14.38 1.23 -3.11
CA ARG A 155 -13.86 0.73 -4.40
C ARG A 155 -13.43 -0.73 -4.34
N ILE A 156 -13.16 -1.24 -3.15
CA ILE A 156 -12.70 -2.61 -2.92
C ILE A 156 -13.88 -3.52 -2.62
N VAL A 157 -14.75 -3.15 -1.66
CA VAL A 157 -15.83 -4.02 -1.15
C VAL A 157 -17.23 -3.61 -1.62
N GLY A 158 -17.34 -2.57 -2.42
CA GLY A 158 -18.61 -1.96 -2.81
C GLY A 158 -19.20 -1.03 -1.74
N MET A 159 -20.05 -0.10 -2.18
CA MET A 159 -20.57 0.98 -1.32
C MET A 159 -21.34 0.47 -0.09
N PRO A 160 -22.31 -0.50 -0.19
CA PRO A 160 -23.09 -0.90 0.98
C PRO A 160 -22.24 -1.51 2.08
N LYS A 161 -21.31 -2.42 1.74
CA LYS A 161 -20.44 -3.07 2.73
C LYS A 161 -19.43 -2.07 3.32
N ALA A 162 -18.92 -1.15 2.50
CA ALA A 162 -18.03 -0.10 3.00
C ALA A 162 -18.72 0.77 4.04
N LEU A 163 -19.95 1.25 3.78
CA LEU A 163 -20.71 2.06 4.73
C LEU A 163 -21.01 1.32 6.03
N GLU A 164 -21.38 0.04 5.96
CA GLU A 164 -21.57 -0.80 7.13
C GLU A 164 -20.30 -0.82 7.98
N LEU A 165 -19.15 -1.14 7.41
CA LEU A 165 -17.87 -1.22 8.14
C LEU A 165 -17.39 0.15 8.66
N LEU A 166 -17.59 1.22 7.89
CA LEU A 166 -17.22 2.57 8.28
C LEU A 166 -18.07 3.09 9.45
N TRP A 167 -19.35 2.75 9.51
CA TRP A 167 -20.28 3.23 10.54
C TRP A 167 -20.26 2.38 11.80
N THR A 168 -20.00 1.08 11.69
CA THR A 168 -19.91 0.19 12.86
C THR A 168 -18.51 0.16 13.45
N GLY A 169 -17.49 0.29 12.60
CA GLY A 169 -16.10 0.04 12.95
C GLY A 169 -15.83 -1.41 13.30
N ASP A 170 -16.67 -2.35 12.86
CA ASP A 170 -16.51 -3.76 13.15
C ASP A 170 -15.24 -4.34 12.57
N PHE A 171 -14.75 -5.38 13.24
CA PHE A 171 -13.62 -6.13 12.75
C PHE A 171 -14.02 -7.13 11.68
N VAL A 172 -13.25 -7.17 10.61
CA VAL A 172 -13.27 -8.19 9.58
C VAL A 172 -12.05 -9.07 9.78
N ASP A 173 -12.22 -10.38 9.89
CA ASP A 173 -11.11 -11.34 9.93
C ASP A 173 -10.53 -11.63 8.53
N ALA A 174 -9.48 -12.44 8.48
CA ALA A 174 -8.77 -12.71 7.23
C ALA A 174 -9.63 -13.43 6.19
N ASP A 175 -10.46 -14.39 6.62
CA ASP A 175 -11.32 -15.19 5.73
C ASP A 175 -12.43 -14.32 5.13
N GLU A 176 -13.09 -13.52 5.95
CA GLU A 176 -14.10 -12.56 5.49
C GLU A 176 -13.46 -11.47 4.60
N ALA A 177 -12.26 -11.00 4.93
CA ALA A 177 -11.52 -10.05 4.09
C ALA A 177 -11.23 -10.65 2.70
N LEU A 178 -10.89 -11.95 2.62
CA LEU A 178 -10.72 -12.67 1.36
C LEU A 178 -12.04 -12.76 0.60
N ARG A 179 -13.14 -13.12 1.27
CA ARG A 179 -14.48 -13.22 0.68
C ARG A 179 -14.97 -11.87 0.11
N LEU A 180 -14.64 -10.77 0.78
CA LEU A 180 -14.99 -9.41 0.36
C LEU A 180 -14.05 -8.84 -0.72
N GLY A 181 -12.98 -9.54 -1.09
CA GLY A 181 -11.95 -9.03 -2.00
C GLY A 181 -11.05 -7.95 -1.37
N MET A 182 -11.09 -7.78 -0.04
CA MET A 182 -10.20 -6.87 0.66
C MET A 182 -8.74 -7.33 0.62
N VAL A 183 -8.51 -8.65 0.61
CA VAL A 183 -7.19 -9.26 0.46
C VAL A 183 -7.20 -10.24 -0.70
N ASN A 184 -6.05 -10.40 -1.36
CA ASN A 184 -5.90 -11.28 -2.52
C ASN A 184 -5.57 -12.72 -2.12
N HIS A 185 -4.89 -12.90 -0.98
CA HIS A 185 -4.50 -14.21 -0.45
C HIS A 185 -4.48 -14.16 1.07
N VAL A 186 -4.81 -15.30 1.69
CA VAL A 186 -4.59 -15.56 3.11
C VAL A 186 -3.61 -16.72 3.22
N TYR A 187 -2.58 -16.55 4.04
CA TYR A 187 -1.56 -17.55 4.30
C TYR A 187 -1.49 -17.87 5.80
N PRO A 188 -1.03 -19.07 6.20
CA PRO A 188 -0.61 -19.29 7.57
C PRO A 188 0.37 -18.21 8.01
N ASP A 189 0.25 -17.72 9.24
CA ASP A 189 1.07 -16.59 9.72
C ASP A 189 2.57 -16.82 9.53
N ALA A 190 3.03 -18.04 9.80
CA ALA A 190 4.44 -18.44 9.62
C ALA A 190 4.91 -18.40 8.15
N GLU A 191 4.00 -18.47 7.18
CA GLU A 191 4.32 -18.46 5.76
C GLU A 191 4.11 -17.10 5.09
N LEU A 192 3.43 -16.17 5.76
CA LEU A 192 3.01 -14.90 5.17
C LEU A 192 4.16 -14.19 4.45
N MET A 193 5.26 -13.93 5.14
CA MET A 193 6.38 -13.16 4.56
C MET A 193 7.09 -13.92 3.45
N THR A 194 7.32 -15.22 3.62
CA THR A 194 7.94 -16.04 2.57
C THR A 194 7.12 -16.06 1.30
N ARG A 195 5.78 -16.23 1.41
CA ARG A 195 4.87 -16.23 0.27
C ARG A 195 4.76 -14.84 -0.37
N THR A 196 4.69 -13.79 0.47
CA THR A 196 4.62 -12.41 -0.02
C THR A 196 5.88 -12.04 -0.80
N LEU A 197 7.06 -12.32 -0.26
CA LEU A 197 8.33 -12.00 -0.91
C LEU A 197 8.51 -12.77 -2.22
N ALA A 198 8.10 -14.05 -2.27
CA ALA A 198 8.11 -14.82 -3.51
C ALA A 198 7.19 -14.21 -4.58
N LEU A 199 5.98 -13.75 -4.21
CA LEU A 199 5.07 -13.06 -5.11
C LEU A 199 5.63 -11.70 -5.55
N ALA A 200 6.14 -10.91 -4.61
CA ALA A 200 6.73 -9.60 -4.88
C ALA A 200 7.95 -9.71 -5.81
N GLN A 201 8.82 -10.70 -5.59
CA GLN A 201 9.98 -10.94 -6.46
C GLN A 201 9.55 -11.35 -7.88
N ARG A 202 8.54 -12.22 -7.99
CA ARG A 202 7.99 -12.60 -9.31
C ARG A 202 7.44 -11.38 -10.06
N ILE A 203 6.82 -10.44 -9.37
CA ILE A 203 6.33 -9.18 -9.97
C ILE A 203 7.53 -8.28 -10.32
N ALA A 204 8.48 -8.11 -9.40
CA ALA A 204 9.66 -7.28 -9.58
C ALA A 204 10.58 -7.75 -10.72
N ASP A 205 10.55 -9.05 -11.06
CA ASP A 205 11.27 -9.63 -12.21
C ASP A 205 10.59 -9.33 -13.56
N GLY A 206 9.40 -8.74 -13.55
CA GLY A 206 8.70 -8.29 -14.75
C GLY A 206 9.34 -7.04 -15.38
N PRO A 207 8.92 -6.69 -16.61
CA PRO A 207 9.45 -5.52 -17.31
C PRO A 207 8.99 -4.22 -16.64
N PRO A 208 9.91 -3.38 -16.14
CA PRO A 208 9.59 -2.25 -15.27
C PRO A 208 8.67 -1.19 -15.90
N VAL A 209 8.88 -0.85 -17.17
CA VAL A 209 8.06 0.14 -17.88
C VAL A 209 6.61 -0.36 -17.97
N GLN A 210 6.42 -1.61 -18.37
CA GLN A 210 5.12 -2.23 -18.52
C GLN A 210 4.37 -2.34 -17.18
N LEU A 211 5.06 -2.68 -16.10
CA LEU A 211 4.46 -2.75 -14.76
C LEU A 211 3.92 -1.39 -14.31
N ARG A 212 4.69 -0.31 -14.50
CA ARG A 212 4.27 1.06 -14.20
C ARG A 212 3.08 1.49 -15.05
N ASP A 213 3.16 1.26 -16.36
CA ASP A 213 2.08 1.63 -17.28
C ASP A 213 0.78 0.86 -17.00
N ILE A 214 0.86 -0.44 -16.70
CA ILE A 214 -0.30 -1.24 -16.29
C ILE A 214 -0.95 -0.63 -15.04
N LYS A 215 -0.16 -0.33 -13.99
CA LYS A 215 -0.68 0.30 -12.78
C LYS A 215 -1.36 1.63 -13.10
N LYS A 216 -0.66 2.54 -13.76
CA LYS A 216 -1.13 3.87 -14.13
C LYS A 216 -2.43 3.81 -14.93
N LEU A 217 -2.44 3.03 -16.01
CA LEU A 217 -3.61 2.91 -16.90
C LEU A 217 -4.80 2.25 -16.22
N THR A 218 -4.57 1.27 -15.33
CA THR A 218 -5.62 0.61 -14.55
C THR A 218 -6.30 1.59 -13.59
N TYR A 219 -5.54 2.40 -12.84
CA TYR A 219 -6.12 3.42 -11.97
C TYR A 219 -6.79 4.55 -12.76
N GLN A 220 -6.19 5.00 -13.85
CA GLN A 220 -6.78 6.03 -14.72
C GLN A 220 -8.11 5.57 -15.33
N ALA A 221 -8.23 4.32 -15.74
CA ALA A 221 -9.45 3.76 -16.34
C ALA A 221 -10.67 3.80 -15.39
N GLN A 222 -10.47 3.89 -14.07
CA GLN A 222 -11.58 4.04 -13.11
C GLN A 222 -12.25 5.42 -13.16
N HIS A 223 -11.65 6.38 -13.86
CA HIS A 223 -12.10 7.78 -13.93
C HIS A 223 -12.35 8.25 -15.36
N THR A 224 -12.24 7.36 -16.36
CA THR A 224 -12.41 7.68 -17.76
C THR A 224 -13.39 6.71 -18.44
N ASP A 225 -13.93 7.10 -19.61
CA ASP A 225 -14.69 6.21 -20.46
C ASP A 225 -13.78 5.24 -21.25
N LEU A 226 -14.39 4.18 -21.81
CA LEU A 226 -13.64 3.13 -22.52
C LEU A 226 -12.83 3.68 -23.70
N ARG A 227 -13.37 4.65 -24.48
CA ARG A 227 -12.68 5.22 -25.64
C ARG A 227 -11.39 5.90 -25.21
N THR A 228 -11.47 6.80 -24.23
CA THR A 228 -10.32 7.51 -23.67
C THR A 228 -9.29 6.53 -23.10
N SER A 229 -9.75 5.48 -22.41
CA SER A 229 -8.87 4.43 -21.90
C SER A 229 -8.13 3.69 -23.02
N LEU A 230 -8.83 3.29 -24.10
CA LEU A 230 -8.22 2.60 -25.23
C LEU A 230 -7.23 3.50 -26.00
N GLU A 231 -7.51 4.79 -26.15
CA GLU A 231 -6.59 5.76 -26.75
C GLU A 231 -5.31 5.88 -25.92
N SER A 232 -5.45 5.97 -24.59
CA SER A 232 -4.30 6.01 -23.66
C SER A 232 -3.46 4.74 -23.75
N VAL A 233 -4.11 3.56 -23.77
CA VAL A 233 -3.42 2.26 -23.93
C VAL A 233 -2.68 2.21 -25.27
N SER A 234 -3.27 2.70 -26.36
CA SER A 234 -2.64 2.71 -27.70
C SER A 234 -1.37 3.55 -27.71
N ALA A 235 -1.40 4.73 -27.08
CA ALA A 235 -0.23 5.60 -26.96
C ALA A 235 0.92 4.95 -26.15
N HIS A 236 0.60 4.37 -24.98
CA HIS A 236 1.59 3.68 -24.14
C HIS A 236 2.12 2.41 -24.82
N MET A 237 1.26 1.67 -25.54
CA MET A 237 1.68 0.48 -26.27
C MET A 237 2.74 0.79 -27.32
N ALA A 238 2.62 1.91 -28.04
CA ALA A 238 3.63 2.34 -29.01
C ALA A 238 5.01 2.57 -28.35
N VAL A 239 5.02 3.17 -27.15
CA VAL A 239 6.25 3.35 -26.36
C VAL A 239 6.80 2.01 -25.89
N VAL A 240 5.96 1.17 -25.29
CA VAL A 240 6.33 -0.16 -24.77
C VAL A 240 6.97 -1.03 -25.88
N GLN A 241 6.41 -1.05 -27.08
CA GLN A 241 6.92 -1.83 -28.22
C GLN A 241 8.29 -1.33 -28.72
N SER A 242 8.69 -0.11 -28.39
CA SER A 242 10.01 0.43 -28.75
C SER A 242 11.12 0.02 -27.77
N THR A 243 10.78 -0.48 -26.56
CA THR A 243 11.73 -0.83 -25.50
C THR A 243 12.59 -2.03 -25.83
N GLU A 244 13.79 -2.08 -25.21
CA GLU A 244 14.65 -3.30 -25.26
C GLU A 244 13.95 -4.49 -24.58
N ASP A 245 13.21 -4.23 -23.50
CA ASP A 245 12.50 -5.26 -22.74
C ASP A 245 11.42 -5.96 -23.57
N TYR A 246 10.71 -5.22 -24.44
CA TYR A 246 9.78 -5.86 -25.39
C TYR A 246 10.50 -6.79 -26.36
N LYS A 247 11.61 -6.35 -26.93
CA LYS A 247 12.44 -7.16 -27.86
C LYS A 247 12.99 -8.41 -27.15
N GLU A 248 13.48 -8.25 -25.91
CA GLU A 248 13.95 -9.33 -25.06
C GLU A 248 12.84 -10.35 -24.75
N ALA A 249 11.63 -9.86 -24.41
CA ALA A 249 10.49 -10.72 -24.14
C ALA A 249 10.14 -11.60 -25.34
N ILE A 250 10.07 -11.03 -26.54
CA ILE A 250 9.79 -11.77 -27.77
C ILE A 250 10.91 -12.80 -28.09
N LYS A 251 12.17 -12.40 -27.88
CA LYS A 251 13.32 -13.29 -28.09
C LYS A 251 13.30 -14.45 -27.10
N ALA A 252 13.16 -14.17 -25.82
CA ALA A 252 13.12 -15.16 -24.76
C ALA A 252 11.96 -16.16 -24.95
N PHE A 253 10.78 -15.66 -25.36
CA PHE A 253 9.63 -16.51 -25.68
C PHE A 253 9.94 -17.52 -26.82
N LYS A 254 10.56 -17.05 -27.92
CA LYS A 254 10.96 -17.92 -29.04
C LYS A 254 12.02 -18.95 -28.64
N GLU A 255 12.94 -18.55 -27.77
CA GLU A 255 14.04 -19.38 -27.25
C GLU A 255 13.62 -20.27 -26.05
N LYS A 256 12.37 -20.16 -25.57
CA LYS A 256 11.82 -20.90 -24.40
C LYS A 256 12.67 -20.72 -23.13
N ARG A 257 13.21 -19.56 -22.89
CA ARG A 257 13.96 -19.18 -21.69
C ARG A 257 13.28 -18.07 -20.90
N LYS A 258 13.73 -17.83 -19.66
CA LYS A 258 13.30 -16.65 -18.90
C LYS A 258 13.89 -15.38 -19.52
N PRO A 259 13.09 -14.31 -19.69
CA PRO A 259 13.61 -13.01 -20.10
C PRO A 259 14.39 -12.34 -18.96
N VAL A 260 15.27 -11.40 -19.33
CA VAL A 260 15.99 -10.54 -18.39
C VAL A 260 15.69 -9.10 -18.75
N PHE A 261 14.87 -8.45 -17.92
CA PHE A 261 14.40 -7.09 -18.15
C PHE A 261 15.31 -6.03 -17.51
N LYS A 262 15.48 -4.90 -18.19
CA LYS A 262 16.40 -3.82 -17.81
C LYS A 262 15.68 -2.47 -17.58
N GLY A 263 14.39 -2.39 -17.92
CA GLY A 263 13.59 -1.16 -17.77
C GLY A 263 13.88 -0.09 -18.82
N ARG A 264 14.28 -0.47 -20.01
CA ARG A 264 14.62 0.47 -21.11
C ARG A 264 14.30 -0.07 -22.50
#